data_22b0704f4c09d1b53cd08e45d4007097
#
_entry.id   22b0704f4c09d1b53cd08e45d4007097
#
_cell.length_a   1.000
_cell.length_b   1.000
_cell.length_c   1.000
_cell.angle_alpha   90.00
_cell.angle_beta   90.00
_cell.angle_gamma   90.00
#
_symmetry.space_group_name_H-M   'P 1'
#
loop_
_entity.id
_entity.type
_entity.pdbx_description
1 polymer ?
#
loop_
_entity_poly.entity_id
_entity_poly.type
_entity_poly.pdbx_seq_one_letter_code
_entity_poly.pdbx_strand_id
1 'polypeptide(L)'
;MKLMSRLITFPMPTIAAINGHAFGAGFMAALCHDVRIMRSDRGFICANEMQIGIRIPIPELALFRHKIPMNAFFETVQLARRWTGPDAQSVGIVQQIADT
;
A
#
# COMPACT_ATOMS: atom_id res chain seq x y z
N MET A 1 15.72 0.27 1.02
CA MET A 1 15.00 1.58 1.02
C MET A 1 15.47 2.57 -0.03
N LYS A 2 16.67 2.41 -0.60
CA LYS A 2 17.12 3.32 -1.66
C LYS A 2 16.21 3.30 -2.88
N LEU A 3 15.76 2.13 -3.31
CA LEU A 3 14.84 2.01 -4.43
C LEU A 3 13.51 2.72 -4.15
N MET A 4 12.96 2.52 -2.96
CA MET A 4 11.69 3.15 -2.59
C MET A 4 11.84 4.67 -2.50
N SER A 5 12.96 5.15 -1.96
CA SER A 5 13.26 6.57 -1.90
C SER A 5 13.31 7.18 -3.30
N ARG A 6 13.93 6.48 -4.26
CA ARG A 6 13.99 6.93 -5.65
C ARG A 6 12.62 6.99 -6.30
N LEU A 7 11.74 6.04 -5.97
CA LEU A 7 10.37 6.07 -6.50
C LEU A 7 9.58 7.26 -5.97
N ILE A 8 9.71 7.54 -4.68
CA ILE A 8 8.99 8.67 -4.05
C ILE A 8 9.44 10.01 -4.65
N THR A 9 10.74 10.15 -4.90
CA THR A 9 11.32 11.42 -5.38
C THR A 9 11.51 11.45 -6.89
N PHE A 10 11.00 10.46 -7.62
CA PHE A 10 11.18 10.40 -9.06
C PHE A 10 10.56 11.63 -9.72
N PRO A 11 11.26 12.26 -10.69
CA PRO A 11 10.81 13.54 -11.26
C PRO A 11 9.66 13.43 -12.27
N MET A 12 8.95 12.33 -12.29
CA MET A 12 7.76 12.10 -13.10
C MET A 12 6.71 11.38 -12.28
N PRO A 13 5.41 11.58 -12.57
CA PRO A 13 4.36 10.79 -11.92
C PRO A 13 4.57 9.29 -12.18
N THR A 14 4.37 8.48 -11.14
CA THR A 14 4.50 7.03 -11.23
C THR A 14 3.18 6.36 -10.88
N ILE A 15 2.90 5.22 -11.51
CA ILE A 15 1.67 4.47 -11.32
C ILE A 15 2.02 3.04 -10.94
N ALA A 16 1.40 2.54 -9.86
CA ALA A 16 1.50 1.14 -9.49
C ALA A 16 0.23 0.42 -9.95
N ALA A 17 0.39 -0.60 -10.77
CA ALA A 17 -0.71 -1.47 -11.19
C ALA A 17 -0.66 -2.74 -10.34
N ILE A 18 -1.59 -2.86 -9.39
CA ILE A 18 -1.64 -3.96 -8.45
C ILE A 18 -2.52 -5.06 -9.05
N ASN A 19 -1.87 -6.05 -9.65
CA ASN A 19 -2.56 -7.11 -10.41
C ASN A 19 -2.86 -8.35 -9.57
N GLY A 20 -2.52 -8.36 -8.30
CA GLY A 20 -2.74 -9.48 -7.40
C GLY A 20 -2.43 -9.07 -5.98
N HIS A 21 -1.84 -9.98 -5.21
CA HIS A 21 -1.49 -9.69 -3.82
C HIS A 21 -0.26 -8.78 -3.73
N ALA A 22 -0.29 -7.85 -2.77
CA ALA A 22 0.87 -7.04 -2.41
C ALA A 22 0.95 -6.98 -0.90
N PHE A 23 1.88 -7.75 -0.31
CA PHE A 23 2.03 -7.87 1.13
C PHE A 23 3.40 -7.34 1.56
N GLY A 24 3.47 -6.77 2.75
CA GLY A 24 4.74 -6.33 3.34
C GLY A 24 5.49 -5.36 2.44
N ALA A 25 6.71 -5.72 2.04
CA ALA A 25 7.55 -4.88 1.18
C ALA A 25 6.91 -4.62 -0.19
N GLY A 26 6.12 -5.57 -0.71
CA GLY A 26 5.37 -5.39 -1.95
C GLY A 26 4.33 -4.28 -1.82
N PHE A 27 3.64 -4.23 -0.70
CA PHE A 27 2.69 -3.15 -0.42
C PHE A 27 3.43 -1.82 -0.26
N MET A 28 4.56 -1.82 0.45
CA MET A 28 5.36 -0.61 0.60
C MET A 28 5.83 -0.06 -0.75
N ALA A 29 6.29 -0.96 -1.63
CA ALA A 29 6.71 -0.56 -2.98
C ALA A 29 5.56 0.08 -3.76
N ALA A 30 4.36 -0.49 -3.65
CA ALA A 30 3.17 0.10 -4.29
C ALA A 30 2.87 1.50 -3.74
N LEU A 31 3.00 1.69 -2.43
CA LEU A 31 2.73 2.99 -1.80
C LEU A 31 3.73 4.07 -2.21
N CYS A 32 4.91 3.69 -2.69
CA CYS A 32 5.90 4.68 -3.15
C CYS A 32 5.50 5.35 -4.47
N HIS A 33 4.49 4.84 -5.15
CA HIS A 33 4.01 5.43 -6.41
C HIS A 33 2.95 6.51 -6.13
N ASP A 34 2.79 7.42 -7.08
CA ASP A 34 1.86 8.54 -6.92
C ASP A 34 0.40 8.09 -7.02
N VAL A 35 0.13 7.14 -7.91
CA VAL A 35 -1.22 6.61 -8.14
C VAL A 35 -1.15 5.09 -8.07
N ARG A 36 -2.15 4.50 -7.44
CA ARG A 36 -2.29 3.04 -7.35
C ARG A 36 -3.60 2.62 -7.99
N ILE A 37 -3.52 1.64 -8.89
CA ILE A 37 -4.68 1.04 -9.55
C ILE A 37 -4.66 -0.44 -9.19
N MET A 38 -5.78 -0.97 -8.72
CA MET A 38 -5.85 -2.35 -8.24
C MET A 38 -7.00 -3.10 -8.90
N ARG A 39 -6.80 -4.40 -9.11
CA ARG A 39 -7.87 -5.26 -9.61
C ARG A 39 -9.06 -5.23 -8.65
N SER A 40 -10.27 -5.23 -9.22
CA SER A 40 -11.51 -5.25 -8.42
C SER A 40 -11.93 -6.66 -8.02
N ASP A 41 -11.48 -7.69 -8.74
CA ASP A 41 -12.02 -9.04 -8.64
C ASP A 41 -11.22 -9.98 -7.75
N ARG A 42 -9.95 -9.67 -7.46
CA ARG A 42 -9.14 -10.52 -6.58
C ARG A 42 -7.87 -9.82 -6.13
N GLY A 43 -7.24 -10.41 -5.12
CA GLY A 43 -5.99 -9.91 -4.57
C GLY A 43 -6.22 -9.05 -3.34
N PHE A 44 -5.21 -9.02 -2.47
CA PHE A 44 -5.23 -8.23 -1.25
C PHE A 44 -3.97 -7.40 -1.16
N ILE A 45 -4.09 -6.21 -0.59
CA ILE A 45 -2.93 -5.46 -0.09
C ILE A 45 -2.95 -5.52 1.43
N CYS A 46 -1.79 -5.66 2.03
CA CYS A 46 -1.68 -5.91 3.46
C CYS A 46 -0.31 -5.52 3.99
N ALA A 47 -0.29 -4.78 5.09
CA ALA A 47 0.93 -4.53 5.86
C ALA A 47 0.98 -5.57 6.98
N ASN A 48 1.51 -6.76 6.64
CA ASN A 48 1.40 -7.93 7.51
C ASN A 48 2.54 -8.07 8.54
N GLU A 49 3.36 -7.03 8.74
CA GLU A 49 4.51 -7.08 9.63
C GLU A 49 4.12 -7.43 11.07
N MET A 50 3.07 -6.81 11.58
CA MET A 50 2.60 -7.08 12.96
C MET A 50 2.07 -8.50 13.10
N GLN A 51 1.43 -9.02 12.06
CA GLN A 51 0.87 -10.36 12.07
C GLN A 51 1.95 -11.44 12.19
N ILE A 52 3.10 -11.23 11.55
CA ILE A 52 4.20 -12.19 11.58
C ILE A 52 5.26 -11.83 12.64
N GLY A 53 4.97 -10.86 13.50
CA GLY A 53 5.84 -10.51 14.62
C GLY A 53 7.06 -9.68 14.26
N ILE A 54 7.07 -9.05 13.08
CA ILE A 54 8.18 -8.20 12.66
C ILE A 54 7.89 -6.76 13.07
N ARG A 55 8.85 -6.14 13.74
CA ARG A 55 8.77 -4.73 14.07
C ARG A 55 8.93 -3.89 12.81
N ILE A 56 8.05 -2.91 12.64
CA ILE A 56 8.13 -2.01 11.48
C ILE A 56 9.17 -0.91 11.78
N PRO A 57 10.25 -0.81 10.99
CA PRO A 57 11.24 0.26 11.17
C PRO A 57 10.60 1.65 10.98
N ILE A 58 11.20 2.66 11.62
CA ILE A 58 10.66 4.02 11.57
C ILE A 58 10.47 4.57 10.16
N PRO A 59 11.42 4.39 9.21
CA PRO A 59 11.20 4.88 7.85
C PRO A 59 10.00 4.26 7.15
N GLU A 60 9.77 2.96 7.32
CA GLU A 60 8.62 2.28 6.72
C GLU A 60 7.32 2.72 7.40
N LEU A 61 7.35 2.91 8.70
CA LEU A 61 6.17 3.42 9.42
C LEU A 61 5.81 4.83 8.95
N ALA A 62 6.81 5.67 8.69
CA ALA A 62 6.59 7.02 8.15
C ALA A 62 5.97 6.96 6.75
N LEU A 63 6.40 6.02 5.92
CA LEU A 63 5.81 5.80 4.60
C LEU A 63 4.33 5.45 4.71
N PHE A 64 3.97 4.50 5.56
CA PHE A 64 2.57 4.13 5.77
C PHE A 64 1.75 5.32 6.26
N ARG A 65 2.28 6.06 7.23
CA ARG A 65 1.59 7.22 7.78
C ARG A 65 1.36 8.31 6.73
N HIS A 66 2.31 8.52 5.84
CA HIS A 66 2.23 9.54 4.81
C HIS A 66 1.26 9.15 3.68
N LYS A 67 1.25 7.87 3.29
CA LYS A 67 0.54 7.41 2.10
C LYS A 67 -0.84 6.84 2.38
N ILE A 68 -1.10 6.39 3.60
CA ILE A 68 -2.39 5.79 3.95
C ILE A 68 -3.24 6.84 4.68
N PRO A 69 -4.49 7.07 4.23
CA PRO A 69 -5.37 7.99 4.93
C PRO A 69 -5.55 7.62 6.40
N MET A 70 -5.72 8.63 7.25
CA MET A 70 -5.80 8.44 8.70
C MET A 70 -6.90 7.47 9.11
N ASN A 71 -8.03 7.49 8.42
CA ASN A 71 -9.16 6.62 8.75
C ASN A 71 -8.86 5.14 8.54
N ALA A 72 -7.84 4.80 7.74
CA ALA A 72 -7.48 3.43 7.46
C ALA A 72 -6.15 3.02 8.11
N PHE A 73 -5.40 3.96 8.68
CA PHE A 73 -4.04 3.71 9.15
C PHE A 73 -4.00 2.64 10.25
N PHE A 74 -4.87 2.76 11.24
CA PHE A 74 -4.88 1.83 12.37
C PHE A 74 -5.17 0.40 11.92
N GLU A 75 -6.22 0.21 11.11
CA GLU A 75 -6.57 -1.12 10.63
C GLU A 75 -5.45 -1.72 9.76
N THR A 76 -4.81 -0.90 8.95
CA THR A 76 -3.76 -1.36 8.04
C THR A 76 -2.52 -1.81 8.80
N VAL A 77 -2.02 -0.97 9.70
CA VAL A 77 -0.72 -1.19 10.34
C VAL A 77 -0.86 -2.05 11.60
N GLN A 78 -1.79 -1.71 12.48
CA GLN A 78 -1.92 -2.39 13.77
C GLN A 78 -2.67 -3.72 13.66
N LEU A 79 -3.70 -3.78 12.82
CA LEU A 79 -4.52 -4.97 12.68
C LEU A 79 -4.13 -5.83 11.48
N ALA A 80 -3.20 -5.38 10.64
CA ALA A 80 -2.76 -6.07 9.43
C ALA A 80 -3.93 -6.47 8.53
N ARG A 81 -4.90 -5.57 8.38
CA ARG A 81 -6.09 -5.84 7.58
C ARG A 81 -5.73 -6.12 6.13
N ARG A 82 -6.35 -7.14 5.56
CA ARG A 82 -6.24 -7.44 4.13
C ARG A 82 -7.29 -6.65 3.38
N TRP A 83 -6.83 -5.69 2.58
CA TRP A 83 -7.72 -4.83 1.80
C TRP A 83 -7.92 -5.41 0.41
N THR A 84 -9.17 -5.61 0.01
CA THR A 84 -9.50 -5.87 -1.40
C THR A 84 -9.40 -4.57 -2.19
N GLY A 85 -9.45 -4.66 -3.55
CA GLY A 85 -9.46 -3.47 -4.39
C GLY A 85 -10.58 -2.51 -4.04
N PRO A 86 -11.84 -2.97 -4.05
CA PRO A 86 -12.96 -2.08 -3.70
C PRO A 86 -12.87 -1.48 -2.31
N ASP A 87 -12.48 -2.27 -1.30
CA ASP A 87 -12.35 -1.76 0.07
C ASP A 87 -11.22 -0.73 0.16
N ALA A 88 -10.08 -1.01 -0.48
CA ALA A 88 -8.95 -0.09 -0.47
C ALA A 88 -9.29 1.23 -1.17
N GLN A 89 -10.07 1.17 -2.24
CA GLN A 89 -10.54 2.38 -2.91
C GLN A 89 -11.48 3.18 -2.02
N SER A 90 -12.37 2.51 -1.33
CA SER A 90 -13.37 3.20 -0.49
C SER A 90 -12.74 4.03 0.62
N VAL A 91 -11.55 3.64 1.10
CA VAL A 91 -10.83 4.39 2.15
C VAL A 91 -9.67 5.22 1.60
N GLY A 92 -9.43 5.20 0.29
CA GLY A 92 -8.43 6.06 -0.35
C GLY A 92 -7.01 5.52 -0.39
N ILE A 93 -6.79 4.23 -0.09
CA ILE A 93 -5.46 3.63 -0.20
C ILE A 93 -5.07 3.46 -1.66
N VAL A 94 -6.01 3.05 -2.50
CA VAL A 94 -5.83 3.04 -3.95
C VAL A 94 -6.77 4.05 -4.57
N GLN A 95 -6.40 4.63 -5.69
CA GLN A 95 -7.15 5.68 -6.34
C GLN A 95 -8.19 5.14 -7.30
N GLN A 96 -7.89 4.01 -7.95
CA GLN A 96 -8.79 3.41 -8.94
C GLN A 96 -8.79 1.90 -8.80
N ILE A 97 -9.90 1.29 -9.21
CA ILE A 97 -9.97 -0.15 -9.40
C ILE A 97 -10.22 -0.44 -10.86
N ALA A 98 -9.78 -1.60 -11.32
CA ALA A 98 -9.89 -1.99 -12.72
C ALA A 98 -10.43 -3.41 -12.84
N ASP A 99 -11.36 -3.60 -13.74
CA ASP A 99 -11.80 -4.94 -14.14
C ASP A 99 -10.79 -5.51 -15.14
N THR A 100 -10.66 -6.83 -15.14
CA THR A 100 -9.73 -7.50 -16.06
C THR A 100 -10.45 -7.96 -17.31
#